data_0175ceeda1e18f259541bc5e4b19894d
#
_entry.id   0175ceeda1e18f259541bc5e4b19894d
#
_cell.length_a   1.000
_cell.length_b   1.000
_cell.length_c   1.000
_cell.angle_alpha   90.00
_cell.angle_beta   90.00
_cell.angle_gamma   90.00
#
_symmetry.space_group_name_H-M   'P 1'
#
loop_
_entity.id
_entity.type
_entity.pdbx_description
1 polymer ?
#
loop_
_entity_poly.entity_id
_entity_poly.type
_entity_poly.pdbx_seq_one_letter_code
_entity_poly.pdbx_strand_id
1 'polypeptide(L)'
;VDDFNGVKAVNREEACLYSLNTLTATMVEYEKNSTVTVGNITIKDQSSAKDMVNTGKTDGKIFKADGKMQFAEKYFDNLSVTKGSDDFARPANVWKLKAEKIGTYADTADLTYTKSVDVCDIYKDLGLGSKIEKKDVSVYVDGVVDPENKIVPIAITKDNDDDSYGANGVLTEVFYDDDADTVTITEVNTYVGEISKSVAATSKKDAYVVVIPEGVKPTNIKNSEEFETTASFDDDAYVLYTYSEDAKEIKSVEVAKSVSGEATRIENKAKVWDANKAIYIENTAYKFSNKADGVKLDDASVGNEYDVYLDAYGYAIYVEEVEE
;
A
#
# COMPACT_ATOMS: atom_id res chain seq x y z
N VAL A 1 -11.89 10.53 -17.01
CA VAL A 1 -12.04 12.01 -16.96
C VAL A 1 -13.52 12.40 -16.93
N ASP A 2 -14.38 11.48 -16.51
CA ASP A 2 -15.83 11.65 -16.56
C ASP A 2 -16.35 12.71 -15.56
N ASP A 3 -15.53 13.04 -14.55
CA ASP A 3 -15.83 14.04 -13.52
C ASP A 3 -15.16 15.42 -13.73
N PHE A 4 -14.54 15.65 -14.89
CA PHE A 4 -13.91 16.93 -15.17
C PHE A 4 -14.94 18.05 -15.30
N ASN A 5 -14.88 19.03 -14.40
CA ASN A 5 -15.67 20.24 -14.45
C ASN A 5 -14.77 21.45 -14.72
N GLY A 6 -14.73 21.90 -15.97
CA GLY A 6 -13.85 22.99 -16.41
C GLY A 6 -14.13 24.38 -15.80
N VAL A 7 -15.17 24.53 -14.98
CA VAL A 7 -15.51 25.79 -14.29
C VAL A 7 -15.27 25.70 -12.78
N LYS A 8 -14.89 24.52 -12.25
CA LYS A 8 -14.53 24.32 -10.83
C LYS A 8 -13.06 24.63 -10.62
N ALA A 9 -12.71 25.27 -9.49
CA ALA A 9 -11.31 25.40 -9.09
C ALA A 9 -10.70 24.00 -8.83
N VAL A 10 -9.52 23.75 -9.40
CA VAL A 10 -8.77 22.50 -9.25
C VAL A 10 -8.05 22.50 -7.91
N ASN A 11 -8.20 21.44 -7.13
CA ASN A 11 -7.42 21.23 -5.91
C ASN A 11 -6.02 20.67 -6.25
N ARG A 12 -5.16 20.52 -5.23
CA ARG A 12 -3.77 20.06 -5.45
C ARG A 12 -3.70 18.63 -5.95
N GLU A 13 -4.56 17.75 -5.47
CA GLU A 13 -4.65 16.35 -5.87
C GLU A 13 -5.12 16.23 -7.33
N GLU A 14 -6.20 16.92 -7.69
CA GLU A 14 -6.68 16.96 -9.07
C GLU A 14 -5.61 17.52 -10.03
N ALA A 15 -4.86 18.56 -9.62
CA ALA A 15 -3.77 19.11 -10.42
C ALA A 15 -2.64 18.08 -10.64
N CYS A 16 -2.27 17.32 -9.62
CA CYS A 16 -1.29 16.24 -9.73
C CYS A 16 -1.78 15.14 -10.68
N LEU A 17 -3.03 14.72 -10.54
CA LEU A 17 -3.65 13.70 -11.40
C LEU A 17 -3.69 14.14 -12.87
N TYR A 18 -4.10 15.38 -13.14
CA TYR A 18 -4.13 15.89 -14.52
C TYR A 18 -2.74 16.03 -15.11
N SER A 19 -1.75 16.42 -14.31
CA SER A 19 -0.35 16.48 -14.73
C SER A 19 0.19 15.09 -15.08
N LEU A 20 -0.06 14.10 -14.24
CA LEU A 20 0.33 12.70 -14.49
C LEU A 20 -0.31 12.17 -15.77
N ASN A 21 -1.63 12.33 -15.90
CA ASN A 21 -2.37 11.90 -17.10
C ASN A 21 -1.85 12.60 -18.37
N THR A 22 -1.44 13.87 -18.26
CA THR A 22 -0.85 14.60 -19.39
C THR A 22 0.51 14.02 -19.79
N LEU A 23 1.37 13.69 -18.82
CA LEU A 23 2.70 13.12 -19.10
C LEU A 23 2.60 11.79 -19.86
N THR A 24 1.61 10.97 -19.52
CA THR A 24 1.42 9.63 -20.10
C THR A 24 0.51 9.61 -21.33
N ALA A 25 -0.16 10.74 -21.64
CA ALA A 25 -1.10 10.81 -22.76
C ALA A 25 -0.41 10.67 -24.11
N THR A 26 -0.98 9.83 -24.99
CA THR A 26 -0.57 9.73 -26.39
C THR A 26 -0.89 11.04 -27.10
N MET A 27 0.09 11.61 -27.78
CA MET A 27 -0.08 12.80 -28.58
C MET A 27 -0.75 12.47 -29.91
N VAL A 28 -1.52 13.42 -30.40
CA VAL A 28 -2.15 13.31 -31.72
C VAL A 28 -1.62 14.39 -32.64
N GLU A 29 -1.59 14.10 -33.92
CA GLU A 29 -1.32 15.07 -34.96
C GLU A 29 -2.47 15.10 -35.97
N TYR A 30 -2.65 16.26 -36.58
CA TYR A 30 -3.57 16.43 -37.68
C TYR A 30 -2.78 16.47 -38.99
N GLU A 31 -3.19 15.71 -39.99
CA GLU A 31 -2.62 15.86 -41.32
C GLU A 31 -2.80 17.31 -41.77
N LYS A 32 -1.77 17.88 -42.38
CA LYS A 32 -1.84 19.25 -42.91
C LYS A 32 -3.05 19.33 -43.84
N ASN A 33 -3.98 20.27 -43.52
CA ASN A 33 -5.17 20.53 -44.29
C ASN A 33 -4.85 20.54 -45.78
N SER A 34 -5.25 19.48 -46.49
CA SER A 34 -5.36 19.57 -47.95
C SER A 34 -6.63 20.38 -48.25
N THR A 35 -6.47 21.52 -48.84
CA THR A 35 -7.57 22.29 -49.38
C THR A 35 -7.84 21.81 -50.80
N VAL A 36 -8.99 21.25 -51.07
CA VAL A 36 -9.43 20.96 -52.42
C VAL A 36 -10.32 22.15 -52.87
N THR A 37 -9.87 22.86 -53.88
CA THR A 37 -10.66 23.97 -54.48
C THR A 37 -11.32 23.45 -55.72
N VAL A 38 -12.63 23.45 -55.74
CA VAL A 38 -13.45 23.12 -56.92
C VAL A 38 -14.23 24.37 -57.31
N GLY A 39 -13.82 25.02 -58.37
CA GLY A 39 -14.37 26.32 -58.76
C GLY A 39 -14.03 27.38 -57.69
N ASN A 40 -15.05 28.10 -57.22
CA ASN A 40 -14.90 29.12 -56.16
C ASN A 40 -15.13 28.59 -54.74
N ILE A 41 -15.24 27.27 -54.55
CA ILE A 41 -15.51 26.63 -53.26
C ILE A 41 -14.22 25.97 -52.79
N THR A 42 -13.70 26.44 -51.66
CA THR A 42 -12.56 25.80 -50.96
C THR A 42 -13.11 24.88 -49.85
N ILE A 43 -12.95 23.59 -50.01
CA ILE A 43 -13.29 22.57 -49.00
C ILE A 43 -12.01 22.31 -48.21
N LYS A 44 -12.03 22.63 -46.92
CA LYS A 44 -10.98 22.17 -45.98
C LYS A 44 -11.33 20.73 -45.62
N ASP A 45 -10.42 19.82 -46.00
CA ASP A 45 -10.51 18.46 -45.51
C ASP A 45 -10.17 18.50 -43.99
N GLN A 46 -11.15 18.18 -43.14
CA GLN A 46 -10.90 17.98 -41.71
C GLN A 46 -10.34 16.57 -41.58
N SER A 47 -9.02 16.47 -41.70
CA SER A 47 -8.34 15.23 -41.34
C SER A 47 -8.62 14.87 -39.90
N SER A 48 -8.99 13.63 -39.64
CA SER A 48 -9.13 13.11 -38.29
C SER A 48 -7.77 13.10 -37.60
N ALA A 49 -7.76 13.36 -36.29
CA ALA A 49 -6.57 13.25 -35.48
C ALA A 49 -6.02 11.80 -35.56
N LYS A 50 -4.72 11.66 -35.74
CA LYS A 50 -3.99 10.37 -35.71
C LYS A 50 -2.99 10.40 -34.58
N ASP A 51 -2.73 9.24 -33.98
CA ASP A 51 -1.68 9.10 -32.98
C ASP A 51 -0.32 9.49 -33.61
N MET A 52 0.46 10.31 -32.94
CA MET A 52 1.82 10.58 -33.34
C MET A 52 2.69 9.34 -33.20
N VAL A 53 3.45 9.04 -34.24
CA VAL A 53 4.34 7.88 -34.26
C VAL A 53 5.66 8.23 -33.56
N ASN A 54 6.13 7.34 -32.70
CA ASN A 54 7.45 7.41 -32.10
C ASN A 54 8.33 6.26 -32.60
N THR A 55 9.29 6.60 -33.48
CA THR A 55 10.30 5.65 -33.97
C THR A 55 11.68 5.94 -33.39
N GLY A 56 11.74 6.84 -32.42
CA GLY A 56 12.97 7.32 -31.82
C GLY A 56 13.42 6.52 -30.59
N LYS A 57 14.53 6.95 -30.00
CA LYS A 57 15.09 6.36 -28.77
C LYS A 57 14.26 6.66 -27.52
N THR A 58 13.23 7.47 -27.62
CA THR A 58 12.33 7.81 -26.51
C THR A 58 11.15 6.86 -26.41
N ASP A 59 10.88 6.06 -27.47
CA ASP A 59 9.83 5.06 -27.44
C ASP A 59 10.12 4.01 -26.35
N GLY A 60 9.15 3.82 -25.47
CA GLY A 60 9.26 2.96 -24.31
C GLY A 60 9.89 3.58 -23.06
N LYS A 61 10.23 4.88 -23.08
CA LYS A 61 10.62 5.58 -21.84
C LYS A 61 9.45 5.79 -20.89
N ILE A 62 8.25 5.86 -21.41
CA ILE A 62 7.01 5.96 -20.64
C ILE A 62 6.24 4.66 -20.82
N PHE A 63 6.39 3.76 -19.85
CA PHE A 63 5.83 2.40 -19.77
C PHE A 63 6.40 1.43 -20.82
N LYS A 64 5.81 1.32 -22.01
CA LYS A 64 6.20 0.33 -23.02
C LYS A 64 6.45 0.98 -24.38
N ALA A 65 7.33 0.38 -25.15
CA ALA A 65 7.52 0.73 -26.55
C ALA A 65 6.31 0.24 -27.36
N ASP A 66 5.45 1.18 -27.75
CA ASP A 66 4.22 0.91 -28.50
C ASP A 66 4.21 1.63 -29.86
N GLY A 67 5.31 2.28 -30.21
CA GLY A 67 5.44 3.06 -31.44
C GLY A 67 4.66 4.36 -31.45
N LYS A 68 4.05 4.77 -30.34
CA LYS A 68 3.28 5.99 -30.18
C LYS A 68 4.06 7.02 -29.34
N MET A 69 3.85 8.29 -29.61
CA MET A 69 4.52 9.37 -28.91
C MET A 69 3.68 9.85 -27.72
N GLN A 70 4.12 9.56 -26.48
CA GLN A 70 3.56 10.17 -25.30
C GLN A 70 4.09 11.60 -25.11
N PHE A 71 3.31 12.43 -24.40
CA PHE A 71 3.70 13.83 -24.17
C PHE A 71 5.07 13.94 -23.46
N ALA A 72 5.31 13.10 -22.45
CA ALA A 72 6.58 13.12 -21.75
C ALA A 72 7.75 12.63 -22.62
N GLU A 73 7.55 11.66 -23.49
CA GLU A 73 8.61 11.20 -24.41
C GLU A 73 9.08 12.28 -25.37
N LYS A 74 8.17 13.20 -25.73
CA LYS A 74 8.47 14.30 -26.64
C LYS A 74 9.15 15.48 -25.94
N TYR A 75 8.69 15.84 -24.74
CA TYR A 75 9.08 17.08 -24.10
C TYR A 75 10.01 16.90 -22.90
N PHE A 76 10.12 15.68 -22.36
CA PHE A 76 10.91 15.34 -21.18
C PHE A 76 11.78 14.09 -21.45
N ASP A 77 12.72 14.21 -22.38
CA ASP A 77 13.57 13.10 -22.86
C ASP A 77 14.42 12.42 -21.78
N ASN A 78 14.60 13.09 -20.64
CA ASN A 78 15.31 12.53 -19.47
C ASN A 78 14.38 11.91 -18.42
N LEU A 79 13.04 11.97 -18.62
CA LEU A 79 12.06 11.32 -17.77
C LEU A 79 11.78 9.91 -18.29
N SER A 80 11.66 8.96 -17.37
CA SER A 80 11.24 7.60 -17.70
C SER A 80 10.42 7.00 -16.60
N VAL A 81 9.54 6.08 -16.94
CA VAL A 81 8.80 5.24 -16.00
C VAL A 81 8.86 3.80 -16.46
N THR A 82 9.13 2.90 -15.53
CA THR A 82 9.19 1.45 -15.77
C THR A 82 8.37 0.72 -14.72
N LYS A 83 7.86 -0.44 -15.06
CA LYS A 83 7.29 -1.34 -14.07
C LYS A 83 8.38 -1.87 -13.14
N GLY A 84 8.03 -2.03 -11.88
CA GLY A 84 8.89 -2.54 -10.81
C GLY A 84 8.04 -2.84 -9.58
N SER A 85 8.62 -2.71 -8.42
CA SER A 85 7.92 -2.85 -7.14
C SER A 85 8.29 -1.72 -6.18
N ASP A 86 7.44 -1.48 -5.20
CA ASP A 86 7.76 -0.61 -4.06
C ASP A 86 8.45 -1.40 -2.93
N ASP A 87 8.66 -0.74 -1.80
CA ASP A 87 9.37 -1.29 -0.66
C ASP A 87 8.57 -2.36 0.12
N PHE A 88 7.31 -2.59 -0.23
CA PHE A 88 6.48 -3.72 0.22
C PHE A 88 6.27 -4.79 -0.86
N ALA A 89 7.08 -4.74 -1.94
CA ALA A 89 6.98 -5.62 -3.11
C ALA A 89 5.64 -5.52 -3.89
N ARG A 90 4.86 -4.46 -3.67
CA ARG A 90 3.66 -4.18 -4.46
C ARG A 90 4.07 -3.80 -5.88
N PRO A 91 3.42 -4.33 -6.92
CA PRO A 91 3.63 -3.86 -8.29
C PRO A 91 3.52 -2.34 -8.36
N ALA A 92 4.48 -1.70 -9.00
CA ALA A 92 4.61 -0.25 -8.93
C ALA A 92 5.18 0.36 -10.22
N ASN A 93 4.92 1.64 -10.38
CA ASN A 93 5.54 2.46 -11.42
C ASN A 93 6.74 3.21 -10.82
N VAL A 94 7.92 2.91 -11.33
CA VAL A 94 9.19 3.52 -10.88
C VAL A 94 9.56 4.66 -11.81
N TRP A 95 9.46 5.88 -11.31
CA TRP A 95 9.80 7.09 -12.04
C TRP A 95 11.27 7.47 -11.85
N LYS A 96 11.93 7.81 -12.96
CA LYS A 96 13.33 8.22 -12.98
C LYS A 96 13.51 9.51 -13.78
N LEU A 97 14.34 10.42 -13.27
CA LEU A 97 14.81 11.61 -13.97
C LEU A 97 16.32 11.51 -14.15
N LYS A 98 16.84 11.56 -15.39
CA LYS A 98 18.26 11.37 -15.70
C LYS A 98 18.83 10.08 -15.11
N ALA A 99 18.03 8.99 -15.13
CA ALA A 99 18.31 7.68 -14.56
C ALA A 99 18.30 7.60 -13.02
N GLU A 100 18.14 8.70 -12.28
CA GLU A 100 17.96 8.69 -10.84
C GLU A 100 16.48 8.46 -10.48
N LYS A 101 16.20 7.59 -9.51
CA LYS A 101 14.85 7.32 -9.02
C LYS A 101 14.32 8.56 -8.31
N ILE A 102 13.16 9.07 -8.75
CA ILE A 102 12.49 10.24 -8.16
C ILE A 102 11.21 9.86 -7.43
N GLY A 103 10.69 8.65 -7.65
CA GLY A 103 9.52 8.17 -6.95
C GLY A 103 9.12 6.76 -7.39
N THR A 104 8.45 6.06 -6.50
CA THR A 104 7.82 4.76 -6.74
C THR A 104 6.38 4.84 -6.28
N TYR A 105 5.45 4.47 -7.15
CA TYR A 105 4.02 4.55 -6.90
C TYR A 105 3.41 3.19 -7.16
N ALA A 106 2.94 2.54 -6.10
CA ALA A 106 2.28 1.25 -6.19
C ALA A 106 1.03 1.34 -7.08
N ASP A 107 0.79 0.28 -7.82
CA ASP A 107 -0.47 0.10 -8.54
C ASP A 107 -1.60 -0.11 -7.50
N THR A 108 -2.84 0.13 -7.89
CA THR A 108 -3.99 -0.18 -7.03
C THR A 108 -4.19 -1.69 -7.00
N ALA A 109 -4.35 -2.23 -5.80
CA ALA A 109 -4.65 -3.65 -5.64
C ALA A 109 -6.02 -4.00 -6.23
N ASP A 110 -6.14 -5.17 -6.84
CA ASP A 110 -7.41 -5.70 -7.34
C ASP A 110 -8.31 -6.10 -6.18
N LEU A 111 -7.72 -6.68 -5.11
CA LEU A 111 -8.43 -7.02 -3.89
C LEU A 111 -7.62 -6.59 -2.66
N THR A 112 -8.34 -6.27 -1.59
CA THR A 112 -7.75 -5.86 -0.31
C THR A 112 -8.51 -6.51 0.84
N TYR A 113 -7.77 -7.13 1.77
CA TYR A 113 -8.30 -7.75 2.98
C TYR A 113 -7.54 -7.27 4.21
N THR A 114 -8.20 -7.29 5.35
CA THR A 114 -7.62 -6.89 6.67
C THR A 114 -7.81 -7.96 7.73
N LYS A 115 -8.19 -9.15 7.28
CA LYS A 115 -8.36 -10.38 8.05
C LYS A 115 -7.96 -11.57 7.18
N SER A 116 -7.86 -12.75 7.77
CA SER A 116 -7.65 -13.98 7.00
C SER A 116 -8.73 -14.16 5.93
N VAL A 117 -8.32 -14.54 4.74
CA VAL A 117 -9.17 -14.81 3.58
C VAL A 117 -8.80 -16.16 2.99
N ASP A 118 -9.80 -17.01 2.73
CA ASP A 118 -9.60 -18.33 2.14
C ASP A 118 -9.23 -18.20 0.66
N VAL A 119 -8.37 -19.10 0.18
CA VAL A 119 -7.89 -19.10 -1.19
C VAL A 119 -9.04 -19.18 -2.19
N CYS A 120 -10.08 -19.97 -1.89
CA CYS A 120 -11.26 -20.08 -2.76
C CYS A 120 -12.05 -18.76 -2.86
N ASP A 121 -12.00 -17.90 -1.84
CA ASP A 121 -12.64 -16.60 -1.89
C ASP A 121 -11.83 -15.62 -2.75
N ILE A 122 -10.50 -15.62 -2.62
CA ILE A 122 -9.62 -14.86 -3.54
C ILE A 122 -9.89 -15.27 -5.00
N TYR A 123 -10.01 -16.57 -5.27
CA TYR A 123 -10.32 -17.09 -6.61
C TYR A 123 -11.66 -16.52 -7.15
N LYS A 124 -12.70 -16.50 -6.33
CA LYS A 124 -14.02 -15.97 -6.70
C LYS A 124 -13.98 -14.47 -6.94
N ASP A 125 -13.33 -13.75 -6.02
CA ASP A 125 -13.29 -12.28 -6.02
C ASP A 125 -12.47 -11.75 -7.21
N LEU A 126 -11.41 -12.47 -7.63
CA LEU A 126 -10.67 -12.18 -8.86
C LEU A 126 -11.42 -12.59 -10.14
N GLY A 127 -12.50 -13.38 -10.04
CA GLY A 127 -13.25 -13.85 -11.20
C GLY A 127 -12.47 -14.84 -12.08
N LEU A 128 -11.53 -15.59 -11.50
CA LEU A 128 -10.67 -16.52 -12.24
C LEU A 128 -11.45 -17.69 -12.83
N GLY A 129 -11.30 -17.90 -14.15
CA GLY A 129 -11.91 -19.01 -14.88
C GLY A 129 -11.04 -20.27 -14.91
N SER A 130 -9.79 -20.20 -14.49
CA SER A 130 -8.81 -21.27 -14.49
C SER A 130 -7.98 -21.26 -13.20
N LYS A 131 -7.36 -22.38 -12.90
CA LYS A 131 -6.47 -22.53 -11.75
C LYS A 131 -5.17 -21.78 -11.98
N ILE A 132 -4.75 -21.00 -10.99
CA ILE A 132 -3.41 -20.41 -10.93
C ILE A 132 -2.46 -21.41 -10.27
N GLU A 133 -1.37 -21.75 -10.96
CA GLU A 133 -0.36 -22.65 -10.43
C GLU A 133 0.50 -21.98 -9.35
N LYS A 134 1.03 -22.76 -8.40
CA LYS A 134 1.84 -22.24 -7.29
C LYS A 134 3.02 -21.37 -7.74
N LYS A 135 3.65 -21.70 -8.88
CA LYS A 135 4.75 -20.92 -9.47
C LYS A 135 4.32 -19.55 -10.00
N ASP A 136 3.03 -19.39 -10.27
CA ASP A 136 2.44 -18.16 -10.80
C ASP A 136 1.99 -17.21 -9.66
N VAL A 137 2.11 -17.66 -8.41
CA VAL A 137 1.79 -16.87 -7.20
C VAL A 137 3.07 -16.50 -6.49
N SER A 138 3.24 -15.20 -6.25
CA SER A 138 4.33 -14.66 -5.44
C SER A 138 3.77 -14.03 -4.17
N VAL A 139 4.33 -14.37 -3.01
CA VAL A 139 3.87 -13.87 -1.72
C VAL A 139 5.01 -13.14 -1.02
N TYR A 140 4.72 -11.95 -0.53
CA TYR A 140 5.66 -11.10 0.19
C TYR A 140 5.05 -10.67 1.52
N VAL A 141 5.87 -10.66 2.56
CA VAL A 141 5.49 -10.17 3.89
C VAL A 141 6.44 -9.04 4.25
N ASP A 142 5.90 -7.88 4.56
CA ASP A 142 6.66 -6.66 4.87
C ASP A 142 7.77 -6.34 3.85
N GLY A 143 7.52 -6.62 2.57
CA GLY A 143 8.41 -6.30 1.45
C GLY A 143 9.40 -7.39 1.06
N VAL A 144 9.51 -8.49 1.81
CA VAL A 144 10.41 -9.60 1.48
C VAL A 144 9.62 -10.88 1.20
N VAL A 145 10.16 -11.73 0.33
CA VAL A 145 9.65 -13.09 0.22
C VAL A 145 9.68 -13.73 1.60
N ASP A 146 8.59 -14.38 2.01
CA ASP A 146 8.43 -14.92 3.37
C ASP A 146 9.75 -15.42 3.96
N PRO A 147 10.26 -14.78 5.04
CA PRO A 147 11.60 -15.03 5.57
C PRO A 147 11.78 -16.46 6.09
N GLU A 148 10.70 -17.16 6.36
CA GLU A 148 10.77 -18.54 6.85
C GLU A 148 10.83 -19.58 5.73
N ASN A 149 10.70 -19.20 4.45
CA ASN A 149 10.58 -20.10 3.30
C ASN A 149 9.49 -21.19 3.48
N LYS A 150 8.57 -20.98 4.43
CA LYS A 150 7.56 -21.95 4.81
C LYS A 150 6.29 -21.80 3.98
N ILE A 151 6.05 -20.63 3.44
CA ILE A 151 4.92 -20.41 2.57
C ILE A 151 5.36 -20.72 1.15
N VAL A 152 5.34 -21.99 0.81
CA VAL A 152 5.30 -22.37 -0.62
C VAL A 152 4.03 -21.74 -1.17
N PRO A 153 4.10 -20.87 -2.20
CA PRO A 153 2.92 -20.25 -2.75
C PRO A 153 1.84 -21.28 -3.03
N ILE A 154 0.64 -21.03 -2.49
CA ILE A 154 -0.50 -21.93 -2.61
C ILE A 154 -1.17 -21.63 -3.94
N ALA A 155 -1.51 -22.64 -4.72
CA ALA A 155 -2.27 -22.45 -5.94
C ALA A 155 -3.64 -21.86 -5.63
N ILE A 156 -4.00 -20.77 -6.29
CA ILE A 156 -5.29 -20.11 -6.13
C ILE A 156 -6.32 -20.89 -6.94
N THR A 157 -7.23 -21.57 -6.26
CA THR A 157 -8.24 -22.43 -6.88
C THR A 157 -9.59 -22.30 -6.19
N LYS A 158 -10.66 -22.61 -6.94
CA LYS A 158 -12.03 -22.57 -6.43
C LYS A 158 -12.33 -23.62 -5.33
N ASP A 159 -11.52 -24.66 -5.25
CA ASP A 159 -11.75 -25.82 -4.39
C ASP A 159 -10.82 -25.80 -3.15
N ASN A 160 -10.01 -24.73 -2.97
CA ASN A 160 -9.11 -24.62 -1.83
C ASN A 160 -9.74 -23.72 -0.76
N ASP A 161 -10.39 -24.34 0.23
CA ASP A 161 -10.99 -23.75 1.42
C ASP A 161 -10.20 -24.08 2.72
N ASP A 162 -9.13 -24.87 2.60
CA ASP A 162 -8.27 -25.24 3.73
C ASP A 162 -7.12 -24.24 3.96
N ASP A 163 -6.68 -23.54 2.91
CA ASP A 163 -5.56 -22.60 2.96
C ASP A 163 -6.06 -21.15 2.90
N SER A 164 -5.33 -20.24 3.54
CA SER A 164 -5.67 -18.82 3.61
C SER A 164 -4.43 -17.93 3.57
N TYR A 165 -4.65 -16.65 3.23
CA TYR A 165 -3.67 -15.56 3.33
C TYR A 165 -4.17 -14.49 4.29
N GLY A 166 -3.23 -13.70 4.83
CA GLY A 166 -3.54 -12.62 5.74
C GLY A 166 -3.93 -13.08 7.14
N ALA A 167 -4.18 -12.11 8.00
CA ALA A 167 -4.65 -12.30 9.36
C ALA A 167 -5.33 -11.03 9.87
N ASN A 168 -5.90 -11.04 11.08
CA ASN A 168 -6.46 -9.85 11.70
C ASN A 168 -5.41 -8.74 11.81
N GLY A 169 -5.72 -7.55 11.28
CA GLY A 169 -4.84 -6.38 11.32
C GLY A 169 -3.71 -6.39 10.29
N VAL A 170 -3.65 -7.42 9.42
CA VAL A 170 -2.70 -7.47 8.31
C VAL A 170 -3.36 -6.91 7.05
N LEU A 171 -2.76 -5.90 6.44
CA LEU A 171 -3.18 -5.43 5.12
C LEU A 171 -2.69 -6.43 4.08
N THR A 172 -3.62 -7.21 3.54
CA THR A 172 -3.34 -8.17 2.46
C THR A 172 -3.87 -7.59 1.15
N GLU A 173 -2.97 -7.33 0.22
CA GLU A 173 -3.28 -6.80 -1.10
C GLU A 173 -2.97 -7.85 -2.16
N VAL A 174 -3.88 -8.02 -3.10
CA VAL A 174 -3.77 -8.99 -4.19
C VAL A 174 -3.74 -8.25 -5.51
N PHE A 175 -2.75 -8.54 -6.33
CA PHE A 175 -2.56 -7.95 -7.65
C PHE A 175 -2.55 -9.09 -8.68
N TYR A 176 -3.44 -9.02 -9.65
CA TYR A 176 -3.53 -10.00 -10.73
C TYR A 176 -3.11 -9.37 -12.06
N ASP A 177 -2.07 -9.93 -12.65
CA ASP A 177 -1.63 -9.58 -14.01
C ASP A 177 -2.24 -10.57 -14.99
N ASP A 178 -3.28 -10.14 -15.70
CA ASP A 178 -4.03 -10.97 -16.67
C ASP A 178 -3.23 -11.21 -17.97
N ASP A 179 -2.30 -10.35 -18.32
CA ASP A 179 -1.41 -10.53 -19.46
C ASP A 179 -0.37 -11.63 -19.18
N ALA A 180 0.17 -11.67 -17.96
CA ALA A 180 1.17 -12.66 -17.53
C ALA A 180 0.56 -13.89 -16.84
N ASP A 181 -0.73 -13.85 -16.49
CA ASP A 181 -1.46 -14.85 -15.70
C ASP A 181 -0.75 -15.17 -14.37
N THR A 182 -0.36 -14.09 -13.66
CA THR A 182 0.35 -14.19 -12.38
C THR A 182 -0.35 -13.42 -11.30
N VAL A 183 -0.19 -13.85 -10.04
CA VAL A 183 -0.74 -13.19 -8.86
C VAL A 183 0.40 -12.80 -7.93
N THR A 184 0.43 -11.54 -7.51
CA THR A 184 1.28 -11.05 -6.43
C THR A 184 0.40 -10.80 -5.21
N ILE A 185 0.77 -11.37 -4.07
CA ILE A 185 0.12 -11.14 -2.78
C ILE A 185 1.14 -10.45 -1.87
N THR A 186 0.75 -9.32 -1.30
CA THR A 186 1.58 -8.61 -0.32
C THR A 186 0.83 -8.51 1.01
N GLU A 187 1.51 -8.87 2.08
CA GLU A 187 1.03 -8.76 3.44
C GLU A 187 1.85 -7.69 4.15
N VAL A 188 1.20 -6.61 4.58
CA VAL A 188 1.84 -5.52 5.34
C VAL A 188 1.31 -5.57 6.76
N ASN A 189 2.22 -5.84 7.70
CA ASN A 189 1.90 -5.86 9.11
C ASN A 189 1.89 -4.45 9.69
N THR A 190 0.99 -4.22 10.65
CA THR A 190 1.02 -3.07 11.53
C THR A 190 1.70 -3.44 12.82
N TYR A 191 2.56 -2.57 13.31
CA TYR A 191 3.29 -2.71 14.56
C TYR A 191 2.98 -1.53 15.48
N VAL A 192 3.24 -1.69 16.76
CA VAL A 192 3.10 -0.63 17.78
C VAL A 192 4.45 -0.16 18.26
N GLY A 193 4.54 1.11 18.59
CA GLY A 193 5.72 1.72 19.19
C GLY A 193 5.34 2.97 19.97
N GLU A 194 6.31 3.53 20.65
CA GLU A 194 6.17 4.76 21.44
C GLU A 194 7.05 5.85 20.85
N ILE A 195 6.56 7.08 20.86
CA ILE A 195 7.34 8.25 20.46
C ILE A 195 8.24 8.68 21.61
N SER A 196 9.55 8.48 21.46
CA SER A 196 10.50 8.98 22.44
C SER A 196 10.93 10.43 22.19
N LYS A 197 10.69 10.94 20.99
CA LYS A 197 11.13 12.28 20.60
C LYS A 197 10.51 12.75 19.30
N SER A 198 10.03 14.00 19.30
CA SER A 198 9.66 14.75 18.09
C SER A 198 10.67 15.87 17.85
N VAL A 199 11.21 15.98 16.64
CA VAL A 199 12.25 16.95 16.27
C VAL A 199 11.80 17.79 15.10
N ALA A 200 11.70 19.09 15.30
CA ALA A 200 11.35 20.04 14.24
C ALA A 200 12.46 20.14 13.17
N ALA A 201 12.06 20.47 11.95
CA ALA A 201 13.00 20.71 10.85
C ALA A 201 13.99 21.82 11.17
N THR A 202 15.21 21.65 10.69
CA THR A 202 16.27 22.66 10.74
C THR A 202 16.74 22.98 9.34
N SER A 203 17.68 23.93 9.18
CA SER A 203 18.27 24.22 7.86
C SER A 203 19.13 23.07 7.30
N LYS A 204 19.38 22.02 8.08
CA LYS A 204 20.28 20.89 7.73
C LYS A 204 19.62 19.52 7.78
N LYS A 205 18.46 19.39 8.42
CA LYS A 205 17.75 18.12 8.59
C LYS A 205 16.25 18.38 8.59
N ASP A 206 15.50 17.56 7.90
CA ASP A 206 14.04 17.57 7.91
C ASP A 206 13.48 17.19 9.29
N ALA A 207 12.21 17.50 9.52
CA ALA A 207 11.53 17.10 10.75
C ALA A 207 11.40 15.58 10.82
N TYR A 208 11.57 15.02 12.02
CA TYR A 208 11.47 13.59 12.23
C TYR A 208 11.00 13.25 13.62
N VAL A 209 10.50 12.04 13.78
CA VAL A 209 10.22 11.43 15.09
C VAL A 209 11.13 10.24 15.33
N VAL A 210 11.33 9.90 16.58
CA VAL A 210 12.04 8.69 17.00
C VAL A 210 11.03 7.74 17.60
N VAL A 211 10.87 6.58 16.97
CA VAL A 211 9.97 5.51 17.40
C VAL A 211 10.77 4.45 18.14
N ILE A 212 10.33 4.10 19.34
CA ILE A 212 10.79 2.93 20.08
C ILE A 212 9.79 1.81 19.81
N PRO A 213 10.16 0.72 19.13
CA PRO A 213 9.29 -0.41 18.90
C PRO A 213 8.86 -1.07 20.21
N GLU A 214 7.55 -1.32 20.34
CA GLU A 214 6.96 -2.03 21.47
C GLU A 214 6.31 -3.34 21.02
N GLY A 215 6.04 -4.25 21.96
CA GLY A 215 5.38 -5.52 21.67
C GLY A 215 6.12 -6.39 20.64
N VAL A 216 5.35 -6.95 19.70
CA VAL A 216 5.90 -7.71 18.55
C VAL A 216 6.63 -6.76 17.61
N LYS A 217 7.84 -7.11 17.20
CA LYS A 217 8.73 -6.24 16.42
C LYS A 217 9.08 -6.87 15.06
N PRO A 218 9.30 -6.05 14.02
CA PRO A 218 9.96 -6.51 12.78
C PRO A 218 11.32 -7.15 13.05
N THR A 219 11.73 -8.06 12.16
CA THR A 219 12.97 -8.83 12.36
C THR A 219 14.23 -7.95 12.36
N ASN A 220 14.29 -6.96 11.46
CA ASN A 220 15.48 -6.14 11.25
C ASN A 220 15.40 -4.74 11.88
N ILE A 221 14.34 -4.43 12.61
CA ILE A 221 14.19 -3.12 13.24
C ILE A 221 15.19 -2.93 14.39
N LYS A 222 15.72 -1.73 14.57
CA LYS A 222 16.57 -1.38 15.70
C LYS A 222 15.73 -1.07 16.95
N ASN A 223 16.39 -0.89 18.08
CA ASN A 223 15.73 -0.51 19.33
C ASN A 223 15.08 0.89 19.28
N SER A 224 15.53 1.73 18.35
CA SER A 224 14.91 3.01 18.02
C SER A 224 15.16 3.33 16.55
N GLU A 225 14.16 3.86 15.86
CA GLU A 225 14.23 4.25 14.45
C GLU A 225 13.74 5.68 14.26
N GLU A 226 14.43 6.42 13.39
CA GLU A 226 13.97 7.74 12.96
C GLU A 226 13.00 7.60 11.78
N PHE A 227 11.94 8.39 11.79
CA PHE A 227 11.00 8.51 10.68
C PHE A 227 10.81 9.99 10.32
N GLU A 228 11.16 10.36 9.10
CA GLU A 228 10.98 11.72 8.59
C GLU A 228 9.50 12.03 8.40
N THR A 229 9.01 13.06 9.08
CA THR A 229 7.62 13.48 9.00
C THR A 229 7.47 14.92 9.45
N THR A 230 6.50 15.62 8.87
CA THR A 230 6.05 16.95 9.32
C THR A 230 4.88 16.87 10.30
N ALA A 231 4.34 15.68 10.55
CA ALA A 231 3.32 15.47 11.57
C ALA A 231 3.93 15.66 12.96
N SER A 232 3.12 16.22 13.87
CA SER A 232 3.53 16.39 15.27
C SER A 232 2.93 15.26 16.10
N PHE A 233 3.74 14.70 16.98
CA PHE A 233 3.33 13.68 17.94
C PHE A 233 3.74 14.17 19.33
N ASP A 234 2.95 13.81 20.33
CA ASP A 234 3.31 14.02 21.72
C ASP A 234 4.41 13.02 22.12
N ASP A 235 5.30 13.42 23.04
CA ASP A 235 6.26 12.51 23.64
C ASP A 235 5.47 11.45 24.44
N ASP A 236 5.98 10.24 24.47
CA ASP A 236 5.41 9.03 25.10
C ASP A 236 4.06 8.59 24.46
N ALA A 237 3.66 9.18 23.31
CA ALA A 237 2.47 8.73 22.59
C ALA A 237 2.68 7.38 21.93
N TYR A 238 1.74 6.45 22.12
CA TYR A 238 1.71 5.21 21.35
C TYR A 238 1.31 5.46 19.91
N VAL A 239 2.05 4.85 19.01
CA VAL A 239 1.87 4.97 17.56
C VAL A 239 1.80 3.61 16.89
N LEU A 240 1.09 3.58 15.78
CA LEU A 240 1.13 2.47 14.82
C LEU A 240 2.17 2.80 13.76
N TYR A 241 2.93 1.80 13.36
CA TYR A 241 3.87 1.97 12.25
C TYR A 241 3.89 0.75 11.34
N THR A 242 4.25 0.97 10.08
CA THR A 242 4.59 -0.09 9.13
C THR A 242 6.09 -0.07 8.87
N TYR A 243 6.67 -1.23 8.66
CA TYR A 243 8.11 -1.39 8.47
C TYR A 243 8.39 -2.24 7.23
N SER A 244 9.25 -1.78 6.34
CA SER A 244 9.72 -2.61 5.23
C SER A 244 10.97 -3.35 5.62
N GLU A 245 10.92 -4.67 5.58
CA GLU A 245 12.08 -5.54 5.79
C GLU A 245 13.08 -5.47 4.62
N ASP A 246 12.61 -5.12 3.41
CA ASP A 246 13.49 -4.91 2.24
C ASP A 246 14.27 -3.60 2.37
N ALA A 247 13.58 -2.48 2.60
CA ALA A 247 14.20 -1.17 2.78
C ALA A 247 14.87 -1.02 4.16
N LYS A 248 14.49 -1.83 5.15
CA LYS A 248 14.95 -1.78 6.56
C LYS A 248 14.66 -0.44 7.21
N GLU A 249 13.47 0.08 7.01
CA GLU A 249 13.05 1.37 7.56
C GLU A 249 11.54 1.44 7.78
N ILE A 250 11.11 2.33 8.67
CA ILE A 250 9.71 2.65 8.91
C ILE A 250 9.15 3.37 7.68
N LYS A 251 7.94 3.00 7.23
CA LYS A 251 7.27 3.58 6.05
C LYS A 251 6.08 4.47 6.40
N SER A 252 5.45 4.25 7.55
CA SER A 252 4.37 5.08 8.05
C SER A 252 4.38 5.14 9.57
N VAL A 253 3.92 6.26 10.12
CA VAL A 253 3.67 6.42 11.57
C VAL A 253 2.37 7.18 11.72
N GLU A 254 1.47 6.66 12.56
CA GLU A 254 0.21 7.32 12.93
C GLU A 254 -0.07 7.11 14.42
N VAL A 255 -0.84 8.02 15.03
CA VAL A 255 -1.21 7.89 16.46
C VAL A 255 -2.12 6.67 16.63
N ALA A 256 -1.77 5.79 17.60
CA ALA A 256 -2.61 4.67 17.96
C ALA A 256 -3.87 5.18 18.70
N LYS A 257 -5.02 4.65 18.32
CA LYS A 257 -6.27 4.90 19.08
C LYS A 257 -6.33 3.91 20.22
N SER A 258 -6.74 4.38 21.41
CA SER A 258 -6.95 3.52 22.57
C SER A 258 -8.40 3.53 23.04
N VAL A 259 -8.77 2.47 23.72
CA VAL A 259 -10.00 2.33 24.48
C VAL A 259 -9.60 1.94 25.89
N SER A 260 -10.01 2.76 26.88
CA SER A 260 -9.72 2.53 28.30
C SER A 260 -10.96 2.03 29.02
N GLY A 261 -10.78 1.15 29.99
CA GLY A 261 -11.87 0.70 30.87
C GLY A 261 -11.64 -0.67 31.49
N GLU A 262 -12.63 -1.08 32.28
CA GLU A 262 -12.61 -2.36 32.99
C GLU A 262 -12.73 -3.56 32.01
N ALA A 263 -11.84 -4.54 32.14
CA ALA A 263 -11.94 -5.80 31.41
C ALA A 263 -13.02 -6.69 32.00
N THR A 264 -14.15 -6.79 31.33
CA THR A 264 -15.30 -7.61 31.78
C THR A 264 -15.18 -9.07 31.39
N ARG A 265 -14.37 -9.39 30.37
CA ARG A 265 -14.08 -10.76 29.91
C ARG A 265 -12.78 -10.78 29.13
N ILE A 266 -12.02 -11.88 29.28
CA ILE A 266 -10.79 -12.13 28.54
C ILE A 266 -10.85 -13.53 27.97
N GLU A 267 -10.64 -13.69 26.67
CA GLU A 267 -10.64 -14.99 25.99
C GLU A 267 -9.23 -15.58 25.83
N ASN A 268 -8.21 -14.78 26.09
CA ASN A 268 -6.81 -15.21 25.98
C ASN A 268 -6.36 -15.96 27.26
N LYS A 269 -6.55 -17.29 27.27
CA LYS A 269 -6.27 -18.11 28.45
C LYS A 269 -4.88 -18.72 28.53
N ALA A 270 -4.03 -18.57 27.50
CA ALA A 270 -2.88 -19.44 27.34
C ALA A 270 -1.54 -18.74 27.19
N LYS A 271 -1.37 -17.49 27.58
CA LYS A 271 -0.12 -16.70 27.43
C LYS A 271 0.30 -16.42 25.99
N VAL A 272 -0.51 -16.78 25.01
CA VAL A 272 -0.27 -16.52 23.59
C VAL A 272 -1.42 -15.67 23.07
N TRP A 273 -1.07 -14.54 22.46
CA TRP A 273 -2.03 -13.67 21.80
C TRP A 273 -2.61 -14.41 20.58
N ASP A 274 -3.88 -14.77 20.64
CA ASP A 274 -4.56 -15.55 19.60
C ASP A 274 -5.52 -14.61 18.86
N ALA A 275 -5.30 -14.39 17.57
CA ALA A 275 -6.11 -13.54 16.72
C ALA A 275 -7.61 -13.95 16.66
N ASN A 276 -7.95 -15.18 17.05
CA ASN A 276 -9.33 -15.64 17.16
C ASN A 276 -9.98 -15.29 18.52
N LYS A 277 -9.23 -14.67 19.43
CA LYS A 277 -9.67 -14.30 20.78
C LYS A 277 -9.86 -12.80 20.89
N ALA A 278 -10.47 -12.38 22.01
CA ALA A 278 -10.76 -10.98 22.29
C ALA A 278 -10.57 -10.64 23.77
N ILE A 279 -10.32 -9.36 24.03
CA ILE A 279 -10.55 -8.69 25.30
C ILE A 279 -11.87 -7.92 25.22
N TYR A 280 -12.64 -7.92 26.28
CA TYR A 280 -13.90 -7.19 26.38
C TYR A 280 -13.74 -6.02 27.35
N ILE A 281 -13.76 -4.81 26.83
CA ILE A 281 -13.79 -3.58 27.64
C ILE A 281 -15.23 -3.10 27.71
N GLU A 282 -15.76 -2.93 28.92
CA GLU A 282 -17.15 -2.52 29.14
C GLU A 282 -18.17 -3.32 28.29
N ASN A 283 -17.97 -4.62 28.13
CA ASN A 283 -18.75 -5.56 27.30
C ASN A 283 -18.59 -5.40 25.78
N THR A 284 -17.71 -4.52 25.28
CA THR A 284 -17.37 -4.43 23.86
C THR A 284 -16.18 -5.32 23.56
N ALA A 285 -16.32 -6.22 22.59
CA ALA A 285 -15.26 -7.16 22.20
C ALA A 285 -14.26 -6.50 21.27
N TYR A 286 -12.98 -6.59 21.60
CA TYR A 286 -11.86 -6.21 20.74
C TYR A 286 -11.03 -7.46 20.44
N LYS A 287 -11.14 -7.98 19.22
CA LYS A 287 -10.34 -9.12 18.77
C LYS A 287 -8.88 -8.73 18.65
N PHE A 288 -7.99 -9.68 18.91
CA PHE A 288 -6.56 -9.40 18.82
C PHE A 288 -6.07 -9.35 17.38
N SER A 289 -5.17 -8.41 17.13
CA SER A 289 -4.36 -8.34 15.92
C SER A 289 -3.39 -9.52 15.83
N ASN A 290 -2.94 -9.87 14.63
CA ASN A 290 -1.86 -10.84 14.42
C ASN A 290 -0.53 -10.45 15.11
N LYS A 291 -0.33 -9.17 15.35
CA LYS A 291 0.85 -8.62 16.05
C LYS A 291 0.52 -8.13 17.47
N ALA A 292 -0.56 -8.65 18.05
CA ALA A 292 -0.96 -8.28 19.41
C ALA A 292 0.10 -8.69 20.43
N ASP A 293 0.33 -7.81 21.41
CA ASP A 293 1.20 -8.04 22.58
C ASP A 293 0.75 -7.12 23.74
N GLY A 294 1.48 -7.14 24.84
CA GLY A 294 1.24 -6.27 26.00
C GLY A 294 1.40 -7.00 27.31
N VAL A 295 0.67 -6.53 28.32
CA VAL A 295 0.68 -7.15 29.64
C VAL A 295 0.08 -8.55 29.60
N LYS A 296 0.56 -9.43 30.47
CA LYS A 296 0.05 -10.77 30.58
C LYS A 296 -1.42 -10.72 31.02
N LEU A 297 -2.28 -11.30 30.21
CA LEU A 297 -3.71 -11.45 30.49
C LEU A 297 -4.03 -12.88 30.94
N ASP A 298 -4.79 -13.02 32.05
CA ASP A 298 -5.30 -14.30 32.55
C ASP A 298 -6.67 -14.10 33.26
N ASP A 299 -7.17 -15.15 33.88
CA ASP A 299 -8.49 -15.10 34.57
C ASP A 299 -8.50 -14.07 35.74
N ALA A 300 -7.35 -13.74 36.33
CA ALA A 300 -7.22 -12.74 37.39
C ALA A 300 -7.20 -11.29 36.85
N SER A 301 -7.02 -11.13 35.55
CA SER A 301 -7.02 -9.83 34.88
C SER A 301 -8.43 -9.27 34.65
N VAL A 302 -9.48 -10.07 34.84
CA VAL A 302 -10.88 -9.62 34.75
C VAL A 302 -11.22 -8.75 35.96
N GLY A 303 -11.74 -7.56 35.70
CA GLY A 303 -12.06 -6.55 36.71
C GLY A 303 -10.99 -5.47 36.89
N ASN A 304 -9.81 -5.63 36.26
CA ASN A 304 -8.79 -4.58 36.21
C ASN A 304 -9.05 -3.62 35.04
N GLU A 305 -8.51 -2.42 35.12
CA GLU A 305 -8.57 -1.40 34.04
C GLU A 305 -7.40 -1.55 33.08
N TYR A 306 -7.70 -1.43 31.79
CA TYR A 306 -6.72 -1.53 30.71
C TYR A 306 -6.88 -0.41 29.70
N ASP A 307 -5.75 0.01 29.12
CA ASP A 307 -5.66 0.72 27.86
C ASP A 307 -5.43 -0.29 26.74
N VAL A 308 -6.39 -0.38 25.82
CA VAL A 308 -6.33 -1.25 24.66
C VAL A 308 -6.09 -0.40 23.41
N TYR A 309 -4.90 -0.49 22.88
CA TYR A 309 -4.54 0.21 21.64
C TYR A 309 -5.01 -0.61 20.43
N LEU A 310 -5.64 0.08 19.49
CA LEU A 310 -6.25 -0.53 18.31
C LEU A 310 -5.43 -0.19 17.06
N ASP A 311 -5.29 -1.18 16.17
CA ASP A 311 -4.77 -0.93 14.84
C ASP A 311 -5.78 -0.14 13.96
N ALA A 312 -5.38 0.22 12.74
CA ALA A 312 -6.21 0.98 11.81
C ALA A 312 -7.53 0.29 11.44
N TYR A 313 -7.62 -1.02 11.70
CA TYR A 313 -8.78 -1.85 11.37
C TYR A 313 -9.64 -2.19 12.59
N GLY A 314 -9.25 -1.71 13.77
CA GLY A 314 -9.99 -1.87 15.02
C GLY A 314 -9.68 -3.16 15.79
N TYR A 315 -8.59 -3.85 15.47
CA TYR A 315 -8.09 -4.99 16.25
C TYR A 315 -7.19 -4.49 17.37
N ALA A 316 -7.27 -5.14 18.54
CA ALA A 316 -6.40 -4.86 19.68
C ALA A 316 -4.96 -5.31 19.34
N ILE A 317 -4.04 -4.35 19.26
CA ILE A 317 -2.64 -4.60 18.92
C ILE A 317 -1.71 -4.53 20.13
N TYR A 318 -2.06 -3.73 21.13
CA TYR A 318 -1.29 -3.63 22.37
C TYR A 318 -2.23 -3.41 23.55
N VAL A 319 -1.92 -4.05 24.69
CA VAL A 319 -2.72 -3.91 25.90
C VAL A 319 -1.82 -3.57 27.08
N GLU A 320 -2.17 -2.53 27.79
CA GLU A 320 -1.45 -2.03 28.94
C GLU A 320 -2.39 -1.96 30.16
N GLU A 321 -1.92 -2.29 31.34
CA GLU A 321 -2.70 -2.16 32.58
C GLU A 321 -2.58 -0.72 33.08
N VAL A 322 -3.72 -0.11 33.40
CA VAL A 322 -3.73 1.22 33.99
C VAL A 322 -3.30 1.11 35.44
N GLU A 323 -2.15 1.71 35.80
CA GLU A 323 -1.71 1.81 37.17
C GLU A 323 -2.58 2.82 37.95
N GLU A 324 -3.12 2.40 39.13
CA GLU A 324 -3.90 3.28 40.04
C GLU A 324 -3.03 4.40 40.68
#